data_4268939eb1efb8f706c65d3f9a7f63a4
#
_entry.id   4268939eb1efb8f706c65d3f9a7f63a4
#
_cell.length_a   1.000
_cell.length_b   1.000
_cell.length_c   1.000
_cell.angle_alpha   90.00
_cell.angle_beta   90.00
_cell.angle_gamma   90.00
#
_symmetry.space_group_name_H-M   'P 1'
#
loop_
_entity.id
_entity.type
_entity.pdbx_description
1 polymer ?
#
loop_
_entity_poly.entity_id
_entity_poly.type
_entity_poly.pdbx_seq_one_letter_code
_entity_poly.pdbx_strand_id
1 'polypeptide(L)'
;MKIFVIFSLFISVFSITDTQAKNNLQNLNCYYMDRETRYDDLWIIDAEEMIISYWNNQDNLFENFPITKLDNKTVAWNQIGTVLTVFVLDKSTMRQSGTIISTNQDGQSIIEKRWFSDCNFISSDQLDTLTEARQVLK
;
A
#
# COMPACT_ATOMS: atom_id res chain seq x y z
N MET A 1 31.40 -25.95 -64.28
CA MET A 1 31.72 -25.62 -62.90
C MET A 1 30.54 -24.81 -62.32
N LYS A 2 29.68 -25.44 -61.55
CA LYS A 2 28.45 -24.77 -60.97
C LYS A 2 28.77 -24.48 -59.53
N ILE A 3 28.80 -23.20 -59.20
CA ILE A 3 29.00 -22.72 -57.82
C ILE A 3 27.63 -22.65 -57.13
N PHE A 4 27.43 -23.51 -56.12
CA PHE A 4 26.29 -23.46 -55.26
C PHE A 4 26.59 -22.45 -54.11
N VAL A 5 25.90 -21.35 -54.10
CA VAL A 5 25.89 -20.38 -52.97
C VAL A 5 24.83 -20.83 -52.02
N ILE A 6 25.23 -21.35 -50.86
CA ILE A 6 24.34 -21.68 -49.75
C ILE A 6 24.12 -20.40 -48.94
N PHE A 7 22.92 -19.86 -49.05
CA PHE A 7 22.46 -18.74 -48.23
C PHE A 7 22.03 -19.30 -46.88
N SER A 8 22.88 -19.12 -45.87
CA SER A 8 22.57 -19.53 -44.50
C SER A 8 21.69 -18.48 -43.84
N LEU A 9 20.39 -18.75 -43.69
CA LEU A 9 19.44 -17.87 -43.04
C LEU A 9 19.65 -17.99 -41.51
N PHE A 10 20.31 -17.02 -40.91
CA PHE A 10 20.40 -16.88 -39.46
C PHE A 10 19.06 -16.35 -38.94
N ILE A 11 18.21 -17.24 -38.42
CA ILE A 11 17.04 -16.89 -37.68
C ILE A 11 17.48 -16.53 -36.25
N SER A 12 17.66 -15.25 -36.00
CA SER A 12 17.87 -14.72 -34.64
C SER A 12 16.56 -14.87 -33.86
N VAL A 13 16.49 -15.89 -33.03
CA VAL A 13 15.41 -16.02 -32.04
C VAL A 13 15.66 -14.94 -30.97
N PHE A 14 14.95 -13.82 -31.09
CA PHE A 14 14.83 -12.86 -30.01
C PHE A 14 14.03 -13.54 -28.89
N SER A 15 14.73 -14.06 -27.89
CA SER A 15 14.12 -14.44 -26.62
C SER A 15 13.67 -13.13 -25.97
N ILE A 16 12.37 -12.83 -26.05
CA ILE A 16 11.71 -11.84 -25.21
C ILE A 16 11.73 -12.44 -23.81
N THR A 17 12.74 -12.09 -23.03
CA THR A 17 12.67 -12.29 -21.58
C THR A 17 11.60 -11.33 -21.08
N ASP A 18 10.41 -11.87 -20.80
CA ASP A 18 9.42 -11.22 -19.96
C ASP A 18 10.12 -10.92 -18.62
N THR A 19 10.63 -9.72 -18.49
CA THR A 19 11.00 -9.14 -17.22
C THR A 19 9.68 -8.92 -16.50
N GLN A 20 9.21 -9.93 -15.76
CA GLN A 20 8.17 -9.73 -14.76
C GLN A 20 8.69 -8.60 -13.88
N ALA A 21 8.11 -7.42 -14.04
CA ALA A 21 8.30 -6.32 -13.11
C ALA A 21 7.94 -6.91 -11.73
N LYS A 22 8.96 -7.06 -10.89
CA LYS A 22 8.82 -7.56 -9.53
C LYS A 22 8.05 -6.47 -8.82
N ASN A 23 6.72 -6.61 -8.78
CA ASN A 23 5.85 -5.69 -8.08
C ASN A 23 6.27 -5.73 -6.61
N ASN A 24 7.07 -4.77 -6.17
CA ASN A 24 7.50 -4.58 -4.78
C ASN A 24 6.33 -4.02 -3.92
N LEU A 25 5.10 -4.18 -4.41
CA LEU A 25 3.90 -3.79 -3.71
C LEU A 25 3.63 -4.76 -2.56
N GLN A 26 3.37 -4.22 -1.39
CA GLN A 26 2.97 -4.97 -0.20
C GLN A 26 1.56 -4.57 0.21
N ASN A 27 0.62 -5.50 0.10
CA ASN A 27 -0.76 -5.28 0.48
C ASN A 27 -0.97 -5.65 1.95
N LEU A 28 -1.69 -4.80 2.68
CA LEU A 28 -1.98 -4.96 4.09
C LEU A 28 -3.48 -4.88 4.35
N ASN A 29 -3.95 -5.74 5.24
CA ASN A 29 -5.21 -5.55 5.93
C ASN A 29 -4.91 -5.27 7.41
N CYS A 30 -5.28 -4.09 7.88
CA CYS A 30 -5.12 -3.66 9.26
C CYS A 30 -6.49 -3.56 9.91
N TYR A 31 -6.65 -4.10 11.13
CA TYR A 31 -7.92 -4.02 11.83
C TYR A 31 -7.75 -3.54 13.27
N TYR A 32 -8.74 -2.83 13.76
CA TYR A 32 -8.86 -2.45 15.16
C TYR A 32 -10.31 -2.64 15.65
N MET A 33 -10.43 -2.80 16.95
CA MET A 33 -11.72 -2.88 17.61
C MET A 33 -12.04 -1.57 18.31
N ASP A 34 -13.21 -1.01 18.06
CA ASP A 34 -13.78 0.06 18.88
C ASP A 34 -15.05 -0.47 19.53
N ARG A 35 -14.96 -0.76 20.82
CA ARG A 35 -15.97 -1.50 21.60
C ARG A 35 -16.23 -2.88 20.96
N GLU A 36 -17.42 -3.08 20.37
CA GLU A 36 -17.82 -4.33 19.72
C GLU A 36 -17.72 -4.28 18.19
N THR A 37 -17.33 -3.13 17.63
CA THR A 37 -17.26 -2.93 16.20
C THR A 37 -15.81 -3.13 15.70
N ARG A 38 -15.66 -4.02 14.72
CA ARG A 38 -14.40 -4.20 14.00
C ARG A 38 -14.33 -3.24 12.82
N TYR A 39 -13.20 -2.56 12.71
CA TYR A 39 -12.87 -1.72 11.57
C TYR A 39 -11.66 -2.33 10.86
N ASP A 40 -11.75 -2.46 9.56
CA ASP A 40 -10.69 -2.99 8.70
C ASP A 40 -10.27 -1.93 7.69
N ASP A 41 -8.97 -1.67 7.63
CA ASP A 41 -8.35 -0.74 6.68
C ASP A 41 -7.47 -1.50 5.70
N LEU A 42 -7.61 -1.22 4.40
CA LEU A 42 -6.78 -1.81 3.35
C LEU A 42 -5.74 -0.80 2.88
N TRP A 43 -4.49 -1.26 2.80
CA TRP A 43 -3.34 -0.45 2.42
C TRP A 43 -2.48 -1.16 1.38
N ILE A 44 -1.85 -0.39 0.51
CA ILE A 44 -0.82 -0.86 -0.42
C ILE A 44 0.43 -0.02 -0.18
N ILE A 45 1.55 -0.66 0.14
CA ILE A 45 2.85 0.00 0.26
C ILE A 45 3.59 -0.17 -1.07
N ASP A 46 3.93 0.94 -1.70
CA ASP A 46 4.86 1.01 -2.82
C ASP A 46 6.19 1.58 -2.30
N ALA A 47 7.15 0.69 -2.06
CA ALA A 47 8.43 1.06 -1.51
C ALA A 47 9.35 1.78 -2.53
N GLU A 48 9.15 1.55 -3.83
CA GLU A 48 9.93 2.19 -4.89
C GLU A 48 9.50 3.63 -5.10
N GLU A 49 8.20 3.87 -5.14
CA GLU A 49 7.62 5.20 -5.32
C GLU A 49 7.52 5.99 -4.01
N MET A 50 7.82 5.37 -2.85
CA MET A 50 7.63 5.96 -1.52
C MET A 50 6.20 6.43 -1.28
N ILE A 51 5.22 5.62 -1.72
CA ILE A 51 3.79 5.90 -1.62
C ILE A 51 3.13 4.79 -0.81
N ILE A 52 2.16 5.17 0.00
CA ILE A 52 1.17 4.26 0.57
C ILE A 52 -0.21 4.65 0.08
N SER A 53 -1.00 3.64 -0.34
CA SER A 53 -2.36 3.83 -0.82
C SER A 53 -3.35 3.28 0.19
N TYR A 54 -4.38 4.05 0.51
CA TYR A 54 -5.48 3.68 1.42
C TYR A 54 -6.77 3.49 0.65
N TRP A 55 -7.50 2.40 0.91
CA TRP A 55 -8.81 2.19 0.32
C TRP A 55 -9.88 3.08 0.98
N ASN A 56 -10.37 4.07 0.24
CA ASN A 56 -11.48 4.91 0.66
C ASN A 56 -12.81 4.23 0.32
N ASN A 57 -13.55 3.79 1.34
CA ASN A 57 -14.85 3.13 1.17
C ASN A 57 -15.94 4.07 0.63
N GLN A 58 -15.81 5.39 0.78
CA GLN A 58 -16.80 6.35 0.31
C GLN A 58 -16.73 6.50 -1.21
N ASP A 59 -15.52 6.61 -1.73
CA ASP A 59 -15.27 6.88 -3.13
C ASP A 59 -14.97 5.61 -3.96
N ASN A 60 -14.77 4.46 -3.30
CA ASN A 60 -14.37 3.17 -3.88
C ASN A 60 -13.10 3.28 -4.73
N LEU A 61 -12.11 3.96 -4.18
CA LEU A 61 -10.81 4.13 -4.83
C LEU A 61 -9.68 4.12 -3.79
N PHE A 62 -8.45 3.91 -4.28
CA PHE A 62 -7.27 4.10 -3.47
C PHE A 62 -6.81 5.55 -3.49
N GLU A 63 -6.60 6.12 -2.31
CA GLU A 63 -6.00 7.44 -2.10
C GLU A 63 -4.52 7.27 -1.74
N ASN A 64 -3.66 8.08 -2.35
CA ASN A 64 -2.22 7.97 -2.21
C ASN A 64 -1.66 9.00 -1.23
N PHE A 65 -0.76 8.57 -0.36
CA PHE A 65 -0.07 9.40 0.62
C PHE A 65 1.43 9.15 0.55
N PRO A 66 2.27 10.19 0.74
CA PRO A 66 3.70 10.02 0.77
C PRO A 66 4.15 9.26 2.03
N ILE A 67 5.05 8.30 1.85
CA ILE A 67 5.77 7.67 2.96
C ILE A 67 6.82 8.64 3.45
N THR A 68 6.80 8.95 4.75
CA THR A 68 7.74 9.88 5.39
C THR A 68 8.96 9.16 5.97
N LYS A 69 8.82 7.86 6.26
CA LYS A 69 9.91 7.01 6.73
C LYS A 69 9.69 5.58 6.25
N LEU A 70 10.75 4.98 5.69
CA LEU A 70 10.78 3.57 5.29
C LEU A 70 12.14 2.97 5.65
N ASP A 71 12.15 1.98 6.53
CA ASP A 71 13.32 1.17 6.85
C ASP A 71 12.93 -0.31 7.07
N ASN A 72 13.88 -1.14 7.55
CA ASN A 72 13.61 -2.58 7.74
C ASN A 72 12.55 -2.86 8.81
N LYS A 73 12.32 -1.93 9.74
CA LYS A 73 11.43 -2.12 10.90
C LYS A 73 10.17 -1.28 10.82
N THR A 74 10.21 -0.14 10.11
CA THR A 74 9.18 0.89 10.22
C THR A 74 8.75 1.39 8.85
N VAL A 75 7.43 1.58 8.69
CA VAL A 75 6.84 2.43 7.66
C VAL A 75 6.05 3.52 8.37
N ALA A 76 6.29 4.79 8.04
CA ALA A 76 5.51 5.91 8.57
C ALA A 76 5.03 6.81 7.44
N TRP A 77 3.82 7.34 7.60
CA TRP A 77 3.19 8.25 6.63
C TRP A 77 2.20 9.19 7.31
N ASN A 78 1.81 10.20 6.58
CA ASN A 78 0.88 11.21 7.04
C ASN A 78 -0.30 11.35 6.09
N GLN A 79 -1.50 11.48 6.65
CA GLN A 79 -2.69 11.94 5.95
C GLN A 79 -2.99 13.37 6.39
N ILE A 80 -3.00 14.30 5.45
CA ILE A 80 -3.26 15.72 5.72
C ILE A 80 -4.65 16.04 5.17
N GLY A 81 -5.56 16.40 6.07
CA GLY A 81 -6.92 16.87 5.77
C GLY A 81 -7.24 18.07 6.65
N THR A 82 -8.44 18.12 7.24
CA THR A 82 -8.80 19.09 8.29
C THR A 82 -7.94 18.93 9.54
N VAL A 83 -7.43 17.73 9.77
CA VAL A 83 -6.48 17.38 10.83
C VAL A 83 -5.31 16.61 10.24
N LEU A 84 -4.20 16.58 10.92
CA LEU A 84 -3.07 15.73 10.59
C LEU A 84 -3.26 14.36 11.25
N THR A 85 -3.26 13.29 10.46
CA THR A 85 -3.19 11.94 10.98
C THR A 85 -1.81 11.34 10.66
N VAL A 86 -1.10 10.94 11.69
CA VAL A 86 0.21 10.29 11.59
C VAL A 86 0.03 8.80 11.80
N PHE A 87 0.54 7.98 10.88
CA PHE A 87 0.55 6.54 10.98
C PHE A 87 1.98 6.01 11.09
N VAL A 88 2.14 4.98 11.91
CA VAL A 88 3.41 4.25 12.03
C VAL A 88 3.10 2.76 12.09
N LEU A 89 3.64 1.99 11.14
CA LEU A 89 3.61 0.52 11.13
C LEU A 89 4.95 -0.01 11.62
N ASP A 90 4.94 -0.79 12.69
CA ASP A 90 6.08 -1.63 13.09
C ASP A 90 5.99 -2.96 12.35
N LYS A 91 6.91 -3.20 11.42
CA LYS A 91 6.96 -4.41 10.59
C LYS A 91 7.35 -5.66 11.38
N SER A 92 8.00 -5.51 12.53
CA SER A 92 8.41 -6.65 13.37
C SER A 92 7.24 -7.23 14.15
N THR A 93 6.32 -6.40 14.59
CA THR A 93 5.12 -6.77 15.34
C THR A 93 3.87 -6.78 14.49
N MET A 94 3.94 -6.26 13.25
CA MET A 94 2.80 -6.02 12.37
C MET A 94 1.70 -5.21 13.04
N ARG A 95 2.10 -4.22 13.85
CA ARG A 95 1.20 -3.32 14.56
C ARG A 95 1.33 -1.91 14.04
N GLN A 96 0.19 -1.34 13.65
CA GLN A 96 0.07 0.04 13.20
C GLN A 96 -0.45 0.90 14.35
N SER A 97 0.09 2.09 14.52
CA SER A 97 -0.51 3.14 15.34
C SER A 97 -1.00 4.30 14.46
N GLY A 98 -2.20 4.80 14.74
CA GLY A 98 -2.73 6.02 14.17
C GLY A 98 -2.85 7.09 15.24
N THR A 99 -2.49 8.34 14.94
CA THR A 99 -2.56 9.48 15.86
C THR A 99 -3.13 10.69 15.14
N ILE A 100 -4.25 11.22 15.62
CA ILE A 100 -4.83 12.48 15.14
C ILE A 100 -4.23 13.63 15.94
N ILE A 101 -3.70 14.61 15.22
CA ILE A 101 -3.10 15.80 15.77
C ILE A 101 -3.87 17.02 15.22
N SER A 102 -4.36 17.87 16.10
CA SER A 102 -4.94 19.17 15.74
C SER A 102 -4.15 20.33 16.36
N THR A 103 -4.50 21.52 15.98
CA THR A 103 -3.91 22.75 16.56
C THR A 103 -4.98 23.47 17.34
N ASN A 104 -4.72 23.78 18.62
CA ASN A 104 -5.62 24.55 19.45
C ASN A 104 -5.59 26.07 19.07
N GLN A 105 -6.43 26.86 19.72
CA GLN A 105 -6.53 28.29 19.45
C GLN A 105 -5.22 29.07 19.74
N ASP A 106 -4.37 28.51 20.60
CA ASP A 106 -3.07 29.10 20.96
C ASP A 106 -1.93 28.66 20.00
N GLY A 107 -2.26 27.90 18.95
CA GLY A 107 -1.29 27.40 17.97
C GLY A 107 -0.49 26.19 18.45
N GLN A 108 -0.87 25.56 19.56
CA GLN A 108 -0.20 24.37 20.08
C GLN A 108 -0.80 23.10 19.48
N SER A 109 0.07 22.14 19.13
CA SER A 109 -0.37 20.82 18.68
C SER A 109 -0.87 19.99 19.85
N ILE A 110 -2.07 19.44 19.71
CA ILE A 110 -2.70 18.52 20.67
C ILE A 110 -3.02 17.18 20.01
N ILE A 111 -2.82 16.10 20.75
CA ILE A 111 -3.23 14.75 20.33
C ILE A 111 -4.70 14.58 20.71
N GLU A 112 -5.56 14.48 19.70
CA GLU A 112 -7.00 14.27 19.92
C GLU A 112 -7.35 12.81 20.13
N LYS A 113 -6.73 11.91 19.32
CA LYS A 113 -7.02 10.49 19.37
C LYS A 113 -5.77 9.67 19.00
N ARG A 114 -5.62 8.53 19.64
CA ARG A 114 -4.64 7.50 19.25
C ARG A 114 -5.33 6.15 19.27
N TRP A 115 -5.00 5.30 18.28
CA TRP A 115 -5.46 3.92 18.23
C TRP A 115 -4.35 3.01 17.71
N PHE A 116 -4.55 1.71 17.85
CA PHE A 116 -3.65 0.68 17.35
C PHE A 116 -4.47 -0.31 16.53
N SER A 117 -3.87 -0.77 15.43
CA SER A 117 -4.42 -1.80 14.56
C SER A 117 -3.44 -2.94 14.44
N ASP A 118 -3.94 -4.16 14.41
CA ASP A 118 -3.15 -5.32 14.04
C ASP A 118 -3.23 -5.51 12.53
N CYS A 119 -2.08 -5.71 11.87
CA CYS A 119 -1.98 -5.79 10.43
C CYS A 119 -1.52 -7.17 9.97
N ASN A 120 -1.96 -7.56 8.78
CA ASN A 120 -1.47 -8.75 8.09
C ASN A 120 -1.15 -8.43 6.65
N PHE A 121 -0.08 -9.02 6.11
CA PHE A 121 0.13 -9.04 4.67
C PHE A 121 -0.91 -9.92 4.00
N ILE A 122 -1.45 -9.44 2.89
CA ILE A 122 -2.43 -10.17 2.07
C ILE A 122 -1.95 -10.26 0.62
N SER A 123 -2.42 -11.27 -0.11
CA SER A 123 -2.16 -11.38 -1.54
C SER A 123 -2.96 -10.36 -2.35
N SER A 124 -2.58 -10.14 -3.61
CA SER A 124 -3.34 -9.30 -4.53
C SER A 124 -4.77 -9.82 -4.73
N ASP A 125 -4.94 -11.14 -4.87
CA ASP A 125 -6.27 -11.75 -5.02
C ASP A 125 -7.16 -11.53 -3.79
N GLN A 126 -6.57 -11.56 -2.58
CA GLN A 126 -7.28 -11.24 -1.35
C GLN A 126 -7.67 -9.76 -1.27
N LEU A 127 -6.76 -8.87 -1.70
CA LEU A 127 -7.05 -7.44 -1.76
C LEU A 127 -8.21 -7.16 -2.72
N ASP A 128 -8.19 -7.73 -3.92
CA ASP A 128 -9.24 -7.57 -4.93
C ASP A 128 -10.59 -8.08 -4.39
N THR A 129 -10.62 -9.27 -3.78
CA THR A 129 -11.82 -9.83 -3.16
C THR A 129 -12.38 -8.90 -2.07
N LEU A 130 -11.53 -8.33 -1.22
CA LEU A 130 -11.96 -7.44 -0.13
C LEU A 130 -12.47 -6.10 -0.66
N THR A 131 -11.85 -5.54 -1.69
CA THR A 131 -12.30 -4.28 -2.30
C THR A 131 -13.62 -4.47 -3.05
N GLU A 132 -13.79 -5.56 -3.81
CA GLU A 132 -15.05 -5.90 -4.46
C GLU A 132 -16.19 -6.09 -3.47
N ALA A 133 -15.97 -6.82 -2.38
CA ALA A 133 -16.99 -7.04 -1.36
C ALA A 133 -17.47 -5.71 -0.73
N ARG A 134 -16.58 -4.72 -0.58
CA ARG A 134 -16.92 -3.40 -0.04
C ARG A 134 -17.70 -2.52 -1.01
N GLN A 135 -17.55 -2.74 -2.33
CA GLN A 135 -18.32 -2.05 -3.35
C GLN A 135 -19.77 -2.51 -3.40
N VAL A 136 -20.04 -3.78 -3.09
CA VAL A 136 -21.40 -4.38 -3.16
C VAL A 136 -22.27 -4.00 -1.96
N LEU A 137 -21.68 -3.59 -0.84
CA LEU A 137 -22.39 -3.29 0.42
C LEU A 137 -23.00 -1.86 0.47
N LYS A 138 -23.01 -1.15 -0.66
CA LYS A 138 -23.71 0.12 -0.87
C LYS A 138 -24.99 -0.12 -1.63
#